data_bfb75b2d1198ecf01ae6129d46aac052
#
_entry.id   bfb75b2d1198ecf01ae6129d46aac052
#
_cell.length_a   1.000
_cell.length_b   1.000
_cell.length_c   1.000
_cell.angle_alpha   90.00
_cell.angle_beta   90.00
_cell.angle_gamma   90.00
#
_symmetry.space_group_name_H-M   'P 1'
#
loop_
_entity.id
_entity.type
_entity.pdbx_description
1 polymer ?
#
loop_
_entity_poly.entity_id
_entity_poly.type
_entity_poly.pdbx_seq_one_letter_code
_entity_poly.pdbx_strand_id
1 'polypeptide(L)'
;MMVSLAVLSQQNQPLPVDPNVRTGQLENGLTYYIRHNSLPENRADFYIAQKVGSMQEEDNQAGLAHFLEHMAFNGTKNFPGKSMLDYLQDNGIKFGTNINAYTSFDETVYFLSDIPTTNQNLMDSALLVLHDWSNAILLEEEELESERGVIREEWRTRGGAQQRLWDQLLPKMYPDSKYANRMPIGSIDVINNFKPEEIRAYYHKWYRPDLQGIIVVGDFDAEEMEKKVIELF
;
A
#
# COMPACT_ATOMS: atom_id res chain seq x y z
N MET A 1 -12.55 -12.92 58.31
CA MET A 1 -13.55 -12.69 57.25
C MET A 1 -12.79 -12.27 56.00
N MET A 2 -12.48 -13.22 55.10
CA MET A 2 -11.79 -12.94 53.82
C MET A 2 -12.81 -12.54 52.81
N VAL A 3 -12.70 -11.31 52.26
CA VAL A 3 -13.51 -10.86 51.14
C VAL A 3 -12.79 -11.25 49.86
N SER A 4 -13.30 -12.28 49.15
CA SER A 4 -12.83 -12.64 47.82
C SER A 4 -13.30 -11.56 46.85
N LEU A 5 -12.37 -10.74 46.34
CA LEU A 5 -12.61 -9.89 45.17
C LEU A 5 -12.69 -10.81 43.94
N ALA A 6 -13.90 -11.04 43.44
CA ALA A 6 -14.09 -11.59 42.11
C ALA A 6 -13.64 -10.54 41.07
N VAL A 7 -12.51 -10.79 40.44
CA VAL A 7 -12.11 -10.05 39.26
C VAL A 7 -13.02 -10.54 38.13
N LEU A 8 -14.05 -9.76 37.81
CA LEU A 8 -14.84 -9.95 36.59
C LEU A 8 -13.89 -9.66 35.40
N SER A 9 -13.38 -10.71 34.78
CA SER A 9 -12.76 -10.57 33.46
C SER A 9 -13.86 -10.05 32.53
N GLN A 10 -13.77 -8.78 32.13
CA GLN A 10 -14.51 -8.31 30.97
C GLN A 10 -14.09 -9.19 29.80
N GLN A 11 -14.98 -10.04 29.34
CA GLN A 11 -14.81 -10.69 28.05
C GLN A 11 -14.69 -9.56 27.04
N ASN A 12 -13.54 -9.44 26.40
CA ASN A 12 -13.35 -8.54 25.27
C ASN A 12 -14.29 -9.01 24.16
N GLN A 13 -15.51 -8.46 24.14
CA GLN A 13 -16.38 -8.66 23.00
C GLN A 13 -15.74 -7.92 21.81
N PRO A 14 -15.66 -8.56 20.64
CA PRO A 14 -15.19 -7.89 19.43
C PRO A 14 -16.06 -6.67 19.18
N LEU A 15 -15.45 -5.59 18.71
CA LEU A 15 -16.21 -4.41 18.31
C LEU A 15 -17.22 -4.80 17.22
N PRO A 16 -18.44 -4.23 17.25
CA PRO A 16 -19.43 -4.49 16.21
C PRO A 16 -18.89 -3.97 14.87
N VAL A 17 -19.01 -4.80 13.83
CA VAL A 17 -18.70 -4.40 12.45
C VAL A 17 -19.85 -3.54 11.95
N ASP A 18 -19.55 -2.45 11.20
CA ASP A 18 -20.58 -1.64 10.54
C ASP A 18 -21.35 -2.54 9.54
N PRO A 19 -22.68 -2.73 9.73
CA PRO A 19 -23.48 -3.59 8.88
C PRO A 19 -23.60 -3.10 7.43
N ASN A 20 -23.22 -1.85 7.15
CA ASN A 20 -23.23 -1.28 5.81
C ASN A 20 -21.91 -1.50 5.06
N VAL A 21 -20.90 -2.09 5.68
CA VAL A 21 -19.68 -2.51 4.98
C VAL A 21 -19.94 -3.87 4.34
N ARG A 22 -19.87 -3.94 3.00
CA ARG A 22 -19.83 -5.19 2.26
C ARG A 22 -18.40 -5.70 2.30
N THR A 23 -18.20 -6.90 2.80
CA THR A 23 -16.88 -7.52 2.90
C THR A 23 -16.93 -8.96 2.44
N GLY A 24 -15.86 -9.41 1.82
CA GLY A 24 -15.70 -10.78 1.37
C GLY A 24 -14.23 -11.12 1.13
N GLN A 25 -14.01 -12.40 0.84
CA GLN A 25 -12.73 -12.92 0.43
C GLN A 25 -12.90 -13.68 -0.88
N LEU A 26 -12.09 -13.35 -1.89
CA LEU A 26 -12.08 -14.03 -3.18
C LEU A 26 -11.41 -15.40 -3.06
N GLU A 27 -11.64 -16.27 -4.04
CA GLU A 27 -11.04 -17.62 -4.09
C GLU A 27 -9.51 -17.61 -4.04
N ASN A 28 -8.87 -16.55 -4.58
CA ASN A 28 -7.43 -16.35 -4.55
C ASN A 28 -6.89 -15.85 -3.20
N GLY A 29 -7.78 -15.57 -2.23
CA GLY A 29 -7.43 -15.10 -0.89
C GLY A 29 -7.50 -13.59 -0.67
N LEU A 30 -7.70 -12.78 -1.74
CA LEU A 30 -7.82 -11.32 -1.62
C LEU A 30 -9.08 -10.96 -0.83
N THR A 31 -8.93 -10.02 0.10
CA THR A 31 -10.06 -9.52 0.91
C THR A 31 -10.52 -8.17 0.39
N TYR A 32 -11.82 -7.92 0.41
CA TYR A 32 -12.35 -6.60 0.02
C TYR A 32 -13.29 -6.02 1.08
N TYR A 33 -13.35 -4.67 1.10
CA TYR A 33 -14.22 -3.86 1.94
C TYR A 33 -14.83 -2.75 1.09
N ILE A 34 -16.14 -2.73 0.95
CA ILE A 34 -16.86 -1.76 0.13
C ILE A 34 -17.93 -1.07 0.98
N ARG A 35 -17.91 0.25 0.99
CA ARG A 35 -18.83 1.04 1.81
C ARG A 35 -19.42 2.20 1.00
N HIS A 36 -20.75 2.21 0.85
CA HIS A 36 -21.42 3.43 0.39
C HIS A 36 -21.31 4.54 1.43
N ASN A 37 -20.88 5.72 1.02
CA ASN A 37 -20.83 6.93 1.82
C ASN A 37 -21.17 8.13 0.96
N SER A 38 -22.31 8.80 1.25
CA SER A 38 -22.83 9.91 0.47
C SER A 38 -22.12 11.25 0.71
N LEU A 39 -21.10 11.30 1.57
CA LEU A 39 -20.36 12.51 1.88
C LEU A 39 -18.84 12.27 1.80
N PRO A 40 -18.12 13.04 0.96
CA PRO A 40 -18.64 14.09 0.05
C PRO A 40 -19.43 13.50 -1.12
N GLU A 41 -20.45 14.24 -1.57
CA GLU A 41 -21.29 13.82 -2.70
C GLU A 41 -20.45 13.64 -3.98
N ASN A 42 -20.79 12.62 -4.77
CA ASN A 42 -20.15 12.33 -6.05
C ASN A 42 -18.63 12.10 -5.95
N ARG A 43 -18.14 11.54 -4.85
CA ARG A 43 -16.73 11.21 -4.64
C ARG A 43 -16.54 9.79 -4.11
N ALA A 44 -15.41 9.20 -4.47
CA ALA A 44 -14.99 7.91 -3.95
C ALA A 44 -13.47 7.85 -3.72
N ASP A 45 -13.10 7.04 -2.74
CA ASP A 45 -11.71 6.71 -2.41
C ASP A 45 -11.47 5.22 -2.66
N PHE A 46 -10.32 4.90 -3.25
CA PHE A 46 -9.89 3.56 -3.62
C PHE A 46 -8.54 3.27 -2.97
N TYR A 47 -8.43 2.16 -2.27
CA TYR A 47 -7.20 1.73 -1.62
C TYR A 47 -6.88 0.27 -1.95
N ILE A 48 -5.60 -0.02 -2.12
CA ILE A 48 -5.09 -1.37 -1.96
C ILE A 48 -4.03 -1.38 -0.86
N ALA A 49 -4.26 -2.21 0.15
CA ALA A 49 -3.34 -2.40 1.26
C ALA A 49 -2.64 -3.75 1.13
N GLN A 50 -1.32 -3.72 1.15
CA GLN A 50 -0.46 -4.89 1.22
C GLN A 50 -0.06 -5.10 2.69
N LYS A 51 -0.26 -6.30 3.25
CA LYS A 51 0.31 -6.70 4.56
C LYS A 51 1.80 -7.03 4.42
N VAL A 52 2.52 -6.15 3.75
CA VAL A 52 3.91 -6.29 3.35
C VAL A 52 4.59 -4.95 3.45
N GLY A 53 5.70 -4.89 4.16
CA GLY A 53 6.51 -3.71 4.33
C GLY A 53 7.99 -4.08 4.53
N SER A 54 8.75 -3.22 5.18
CA SER A 54 10.18 -3.46 5.36
C SER A 54 10.53 -4.65 6.27
N MET A 55 9.59 -5.13 7.10
CA MET A 55 9.81 -6.31 7.95
C MET A 55 9.96 -7.61 7.17
N GLN A 56 9.41 -7.68 5.95
CA GLN A 56 9.53 -8.83 5.06
C GLN A 56 10.87 -8.89 4.31
N GLU A 57 11.65 -7.82 4.37
CA GLU A 57 12.96 -7.76 3.71
C GLU A 57 14.00 -8.65 4.39
N GLU A 58 14.86 -9.26 3.60
CA GLU A 58 16.13 -9.82 4.07
C GLU A 58 17.19 -8.70 4.19
N ASP A 59 18.36 -9.00 4.74
CA ASP A 59 19.40 -7.99 4.97
C ASP A 59 19.89 -7.33 3.67
N ASN A 60 19.98 -8.11 2.59
CA ASN A 60 20.35 -7.62 1.25
C ASN A 60 19.19 -6.97 0.49
N GLN A 61 18.01 -6.85 1.10
CA GLN A 61 16.80 -6.26 0.53
C GLN A 61 16.37 -4.98 1.25
N ALA A 62 17.14 -4.49 2.22
CA ALA A 62 16.76 -3.34 3.04
C ALA A 62 16.50 -2.07 2.21
N GLY A 63 15.23 -1.69 2.08
CA GLY A 63 14.72 -0.59 1.28
C GLY A 63 13.98 -1.00 0.00
N LEU A 64 13.92 -2.30 -0.34
CA LEU A 64 13.23 -2.75 -1.55
C LEU A 64 11.70 -2.66 -1.45
N ALA A 65 11.12 -2.72 -0.26
CA ALA A 65 9.69 -2.48 -0.06
C ALA A 65 9.30 -1.07 -0.50
N HIS A 66 10.05 -0.07 -0.05
CA HIS A 66 9.86 1.33 -0.42
C HIS A 66 10.24 1.60 -1.89
N PHE A 67 11.29 0.98 -2.38
CA PHE A 67 11.66 1.07 -3.79
C PHE A 67 10.55 0.51 -4.71
N LEU A 68 9.95 -0.60 -4.32
CA LEU A 68 8.83 -1.20 -5.06
C LEU A 68 7.58 -0.29 -5.06
N GLU A 69 7.33 0.43 -3.96
CA GLU A 69 6.28 1.44 -3.89
C GLU A 69 6.46 2.50 -4.99
N HIS A 70 7.67 3.04 -5.17
CA HIS A 70 7.97 3.99 -6.24
C HIS A 70 7.77 3.40 -7.63
N MET A 71 8.17 2.14 -7.82
CA MET A 71 8.01 1.44 -9.10
C MET A 71 6.56 1.26 -9.53
N ALA A 72 5.61 1.25 -8.59
CA ALA A 72 4.19 1.20 -8.89
C ALA A 72 3.68 2.41 -9.71
N PHE A 73 4.44 3.51 -9.71
CA PHE A 73 4.15 4.72 -10.48
C PHE A 73 5.00 4.84 -11.76
N ASN A 74 5.93 3.90 -11.98
CA ASN A 74 6.87 3.91 -13.11
C ASN A 74 6.52 2.88 -14.20
N GLY A 75 5.30 2.36 -14.18
CA GLY A 75 4.75 1.49 -15.21
C GLY A 75 4.10 0.23 -14.66
N THR A 76 2.93 -0.03 -15.19
CA THR A 76 2.17 -1.25 -14.95
C THR A 76 1.71 -1.85 -16.28
N LYS A 77 1.19 -3.06 -16.27
CA LYS A 77 0.79 -3.79 -17.47
C LYS A 77 -0.18 -3.00 -18.34
N ASN A 78 -1.20 -2.38 -17.75
CA ASN A 78 -2.20 -1.62 -18.49
C ASN A 78 -1.83 -0.14 -18.67
N PHE A 79 -0.86 0.35 -17.89
CA PHE A 79 -0.38 1.72 -17.91
C PHE A 79 1.16 1.74 -17.96
N PRO A 80 1.77 1.49 -19.13
CA PRO A 80 3.23 1.46 -19.26
C PRO A 80 3.84 2.84 -19.05
N GLY A 81 5.03 2.90 -18.45
CA GLY A 81 5.76 4.13 -18.17
C GLY A 81 4.96 5.10 -17.29
N LYS A 82 4.81 6.34 -17.72
CA LYS A 82 4.06 7.38 -16.99
C LYS A 82 2.59 7.52 -17.40
N SER A 83 2.08 6.66 -18.28
CA SER A 83 0.74 6.80 -18.86
C SER A 83 -0.40 6.77 -17.83
N MET A 84 -0.22 6.09 -16.70
CA MET A 84 -1.18 6.14 -15.58
C MET A 84 -1.30 7.54 -14.98
N LEU A 85 -0.15 8.15 -14.67
CA LEU A 85 -0.12 9.50 -14.09
C LEU A 85 -0.65 10.54 -15.07
N ASP A 86 -0.25 10.45 -16.35
CA ASP A 86 -0.73 11.34 -17.41
C ASP A 86 -2.25 11.24 -17.56
N TYR A 87 -2.79 10.01 -17.69
CA TYR A 87 -4.22 9.78 -17.78
C TYR A 87 -5.00 10.34 -16.57
N LEU A 88 -4.53 10.08 -15.37
CA LEU A 88 -5.18 10.57 -14.15
C LEU A 88 -5.11 12.09 -14.04
N GLN A 89 -3.97 12.70 -14.36
CA GLN A 89 -3.81 14.16 -14.35
C GLN A 89 -4.68 14.86 -15.40
N ASP A 90 -4.82 14.30 -16.59
CA ASP A 90 -5.72 14.79 -17.63
C ASP A 90 -7.20 14.77 -17.19
N ASN A 91 -7.53 13.88 -16.25
CA ASN A 91 -8.85 13.79 -15.60
C ASN A 91 -8.94 14.58 -14.29
N GLY A 92 -7.95 15.42 -13.98
CA GLY A 92 -7.97 16.32 -12.82
C GLY A 92 -7.49 15.68 -11.50
N ILE A 93 -7.00 14.44 -11.53
CA ILE A 93 -6.45 13.73 -10.37
C ILE A 93 -4.98 14.10 -10.19
N LYS A 94 -4.63 14.68 -9.05
CA LYS A 94 -3.30 15.25 -8.80
C LYS A 94 -2.40 14.25 -8.08
N PHE A 95 -1.21 14.00 -8.62
CA PHE A 95 -0.17 13.23 -7.94
C PHE A 95 0.26 13.92 -6.64
N GLY A 96 0.50 13.13 -5.60
CA GLY A 96 0.85 13.60 -4.27
C GLY A 96 -0.34 14.09 -3.42
N THR A 97 -1.49 14.39 -4.05
CA THR A 97 -2.71 14.81 -3.35
C THR A 97 -3.81 13.76 -3.44
N ASN A 98 -4.20 13.38 -4.66
CA ASN A 98 -5.29 12.45 -4.91
C ASN A 98 -4.78 11.02 -5.19
N ILE A 99 -3.59 10.89 -5.74
CA ILE A 99 -2.91 9.62 -5.95
C ILE A 99 -1.60 9.63 -5.18
N ASN A 100 -1.40 8.64 -4.32
CA ASN A 100 -0.20 8.53 -3.51
C ASN A 100 -0.05 7.09 -2.96
N ALA A 101 1.06 6.85 -2.26
CA ALA A 101 1.30 5.62 -1.52
C ALA A 101 2.16 5.90 -0.29
N TYR A 102 2.28 4.92 0.58
CA TYR A 102 3.29 4.91 1.64
C TYR A 102 3.71 3.47 1.98
N THR A 103 4.95 3.33 2.40
CA THR A 103 5.51 2.09 2.93
C THR A 103 5.84 2.25 4.42
N SER A 104 5.39 1.30 5.22
CA SER A 104 5.68 1.19 6.65
C SER A 104 6.48 -0.09 6.93
N PHE A 105 6.62 -0.46 8.21
CA PHE A 105 7.26 -1.70 8.62
C PHE A 105 6.47 -2.94 8.17
N ASP A 106 5.14 -2.91 8.35
CA ASP A 106 4.27 -4.09 8.18
C ASP A 106 3.31 -3.97 7.00
N GLU A 107 3.25 -2.81 6.36
CA GLU A 107 2.30 -2.53 5.29
C GLU A 107 2.85 -1.59 4.23
N THR A 108 2.32 -1.73 3.02
CA THR A 108 2.42 -0.76 1.93
C THR A 108 1.01 -0.49 1.42
N VAL A 109 0.63 0.77 1.33
CA VAL A 109 -0.72 1.18 0.92
C VAL A 109 -0.62 2.13 -0.26
N TYR A 110 -1.39 1.84 -1.30
CA TYR A 110 -1.57 2.71 -2.48
C TYR A 110 -3.00 3.19 -2.51
N PHE A 111 -3.22 4.41 -2.93
CA PHE A 111 -4.57 4.95 -2.97
C PHE A 111 -4.81 6.00 -4.04
N LEU A 112 -6.07 6.06 -4.47
CA LEU A 112 -6.64 7.16 -5.22
C LEU A 112 -7.80 7.73 -4.40
N SER A 113 -7.78 9.02 -4.12
CA SER A 113 -8.79 9.70 -3.31
C SER A 113 -9.49 10.79 -4.08
N ASP A 114 -10.71 11.12 -3.65
CA ASP A 114 -11.53 12.18 -4.22
C ASP A 114 -11.87 11.97 -5.72
N ILE A 115 -12.03 10.71 -6.14
CA ILE A 115 -12.35 10.33 -7.53
C ILE A 115 -13.81 10.67 -7.83
N PRO A 116 -14.12 11.46 -8.89
CA PRO A 116 -15.49 11.76 -9.29
C PRO A 116 -16.30 10.52 -9.68
N THR A 117 -17.38 10.21 -8.96
CA THR A 117 -18.24 9.05 -9.24
C THR A 117 -19.20 9.29 -10.41
N THR A 118 -19.33 10.55 -10.85
CA THR A 118 -20.09 10.91 -12.05
C THR A 118 -19.41 10.53 -13.37
N ASN A 119 -18.12 10.18 -13.32
CA ASN A 119 -17.36 9.70 -14.47
C ASN A 119 -17.09 8.19 -14.31
N GLN A 120 -17.95 7.37 -14.92
CA GLN A 120 -17.87 5.91 -14.81
C GLN A 120 -16.55 5.35 -15.38
N ASN A 121 -16.04 5.92 -16.47
CA ASN A 121 -14.76 5.48 -17.05
C ASN A 121 -13.59 5.73 -16.10
N LEU A 122 -13.63 6.83 -15.35
CA LEU A 122 -12.59 7.13 -14.36
C LEU A 122 -12.67 6.20 -13.14
N MET A 123 -13.90 5.86 -12.71
CA MET A 123 -14.13 4.86 -11.66
C MET A 123 -13.58 3.48 -12.06
N ASP A 124 -13.86 3.03 -13.29
CA ASP A 124 -13.37 1.76 -13.81
C ASP A 124 -11.84 1.76 -13.98
N SER A 125 -11.29 2.90 -14.42
CA SER A 125 -9.84 3.07 -14.51
C SER A 125 -9.18 3.07 -13.13
N ALA A 126 -9.81 3.65 -12.10
CA ALA A 126 -9.30 3.62 -10.72
C ALA A 126 -9.23 2.18 -10.19
N LEU A 127 -10.25 1.36 -10.44
CA LEU A 127 -10.21 -0.07 -10.12
C LEU A 127 -9.11 -0.81 -10.89
N LEU A 128 -8.94 -0.51 -12.19
CA LEU A 128 -7.89 -1.12 -13.01
C LEU A 128 -6.48 -0.75 -12.49
N VAL A 129 -6.29 0.49 -12.02
CA VAL A 129 -5.05 0.91 -11.37
C VAL A 129 -4.79 0.10 -10.10
N LEU A 130 -5.80 -0.10 -9.23
CA LEU A 130 -5.62 -0.97 -8.06
C LEU A 130 -5.28 -2.41 -8.45
N HIS A 131 -5.93 -2.94 -9.50
CA HIS A 131 -5.63 -4.27 -10.02
C HIS A 131 -4.17 -4.37 -10.48
N ASP A 132 -3.69 -3.38 -11.23
CA ASP A 132 -2.31 -3.36 -11.69
C ASP A 132 -1.31 -3.24 -10.52
N TRP A 133 -1.62 -2.44 -9.50
CA TRP A 133 -0.82 -2.37 -8.28
C TRP A 133 -0.83 -3.68 -7.47
N SER A 134 -1.86 -4.51 -7.63
CA SER A 134 -1.93 -5.78 -6.92
C SER A 134 -0.91 -6.81 -7.43
N ASN A 135 -0.73 -6.90 -8.75
CA ASN A 135 0.04 -8.00 -9.35
C ASN A 135 0.69 -7.73 -10.72
N ALA A 136 0.63 -6.49 -11.22
CA ALA A 136 1.03 -6.17 -12.60
C ALA A 136 2.00 -4.97 -12.71
N ILE A 137 2.78 -4.69 -11.65
CA ILE A 137 3.85 -3.69 -11.68
C ILE A 137 4.97 -4.20 -12.58
N LEU A 138 5.39 -3.36 -13.52
CA LEU A 138 6.54 -3.61 -14.39
C LEU A 138 7.81 -3.17 -13.64
N LEU A 139 8.79 -4.04 -13.59
CA LEU A 139 10.10 -3.76 -13.00
C LEU A 139 11.14 -3.75 -14.11
N GLU A 140 10.98 -2.79 -15.05
CA GLU A 140 11.88 -2.60 -16.18
C GLU A 140 13.22 -2.03 -15.71
N GLU A 141 14.31 -2.53 -16.25
CA GLU A 141 15.66 -2.19 -15.76
C GLU A 141 15.99 -0.70 -15.93
N GLU A 142 15.54 -0.08 -17.03
CA GLU A 142 15.74 1.33 -17.28
C GLU A 142 15.04 2.20 -16.23
N GLU A 143 13.80 1.85 -15.87
CA GLU A 143 13.04 2.55 -14.84
C GLU A 143 13.63 2.31 -13.43
N LEU A 144 14.09 1.10 -13.14
CA LEU A 144 14.79 0.79 -11.89
C LEU A 144 16.05 1.66 -11.72
N GLU A 145 16.88 1.78 -12.76
CA GLU A 145 18.09 2.61 -12.69
C GLU A 145 17.75 4.10 -12.58
N SER A 146 16.73 4.58 -13.27
CA SER A 146 16.24 5.96 -13.16
C SER A 146 15.77 6.26 -11.73
N GLU A 147 14.95 5.37 -11.14
CA GLU A 147 14.35 5.58 -9.84
C GLU A 147 15.38 5.48 -8.70
N ARG A 148 16.46 4.72 -8.89
CA ARG A 148 17.58 4.63 -7.93
C ARG A 148 18.16 6.01 -7.59
N GLY A 149 18.20 6.93 -8.55
CA GLY A 149 18.61 8.32 -8.33
C GLY A 149 17.67 9.09 -7.42
N VAL A 150 16.37 8.89 -7.59
CA VAL A 150 15.30 9.54 -6.80
C VAL A 150 15.36 9.05 -5.35
N ILE A 151 15.40 7.74 -5.15
CA ILE A 151 15.47 7.13 -3.80
C ILE A 151 16.75 7.57 -3.06
N ARG A 152 17.89 7.65 -3.74
CA ARG A 152 19.14 8.15 -3.13
C ARG A 152 18.99 9.58 -2.64
N GLU A 153 18.35 10.44 -3.42
CA GLU A 153 18.14 11.83 -3.03
C GLU A 153 17.17 11.94 -1.86
N GLU A 154 16.12 11.13 -1.85
CA GLU A 154 15.21 11.03 -0.73
C GLU A 154 15.92 10.54 0.54
N TRP A 155 16.73 9.49 0.44
CA TRP A 155 17.54 8.99 1.55
C TRP A 155 18.46 10.09 2.10
N ARG A 156 19.11 10.85 1.21
CA ARG A 156 19.99 11.97 1.59
C ARG A 156 19.23 13.07 2.33
N THR A 157 18.05 13.44 1.87
CA THR A 157 17.25 14.53 2.45
C THR A 157 16.58 14.12 3.76
N ARG A 158 16.20 12.86 3.91
CA ARG A 158 15.69 12.31 5.17
C ARG A 158 16.76 12.11 6.24
N GLY A 159 18.05 12.09 5.92
CA GLY A 159 19.19 11.90 6.83
C GLY A 159 19.40 13.00 7.88
N GLY A 160 18.36 13.74 8.26
CA GLY A 160 18.35 14.79 9.27
C GLY A 160 18.50 14.29 10.72
N ALA A 161 18.37 15.21 11.67
CA ALA A 161 18.49 14.90 13.09
C ALA A 161 17.45 13.86 13.58
N GLN A 162 16.24 13.92 13.04
CA GLN A 162 15.15 12.98 13.34
C GLN A 162 15.52 11.54 12.95
N GLN A 163 16.05 11.34 11.75
CA GLN A 163 16.48 10.02 11.28
C GLN A 163 17.60 9.46 12.18
N ARG A 164 18.63 10.26 12.44
CA ARG A 164 19.73 9.84 13.33
C ARG A 164 19.27 9.50 14.75
N LEU A 165 18.20 10.16 15.23
CA LEU A 165 17.59 9.82 16.50
C LEU A 165 16.91 8.44 16.43
N TRP A 166 16.14 8.16 15.39
CA TRP A 166 15.48 6.87 15.21
C TRP A 166 16.49 5.73 15.04
N ASP A 167 17.56 5.92 14.28
CA ASP A 167 18.63 4.93 14.10
C ASP A 167 19.28 4.50 15.42
N GLN A 168 19.33 5.42 16.40
CA GLN A 168 19.86 5.12 17.73
C GLN A 168 18.81 4.59 18.71
N LEU A 169 17.55 4.97 18.53
CA LEU A 169 16.47 4.67 19.46
C LEU A 169 15.85 3.31 19.21
N LEU A 170 15.58 2.96 17.93
CA LEU A 170 14.92 1.71 17.57
C LEU A 170 15.65 0.47 18.06
N PRO A 171 16.98 0.34 17.95
CA PRO A 171 17.70 -0.81 18.51
C PRO A 171 17.61 -0.93 20.04
N LYS A 172 17.36 0.18 20.73
CA LYS A 172 17.19 0.19 22.19
C LYS A 172 15.76 -0.12 22.61
N MET A 173 14.79 0.33 21.80
CA MET A 173 13.37 0.08 22.07
C MET A 173 12.96 -1.36 21.71
N TYR A 174 13.54 -1.90 20.66
CA TYR A 174 13.20 -3.21 20.09
C TYR A 174 14.45 -4.10 19.96
N PRO A 175 15.17 -4.39 21.06
CA PRO A 175 16.33 -5.28 21.02
C PRO A 175 15.91 -6.66 20.51
N ASP A 176 16.72 -7.28 19.69
CA ASP A 176 16.50 -8.62 19.11
C ASP A 176 15.29 -8.72 18.14
N SER A 177 14.73 -7.60 17.71
CA SER A 177 13.66 -7.52 16.74
C SER A 177 14.12 -6.91 15.41
N LYS A 178 13.56 -7.35 14.30
CA LYS A 178 13.77 -6.72 12.99
C LYS A 178 13.36 -5.23 12.95
N TYR A 179 12.41 -4.80 13.77
CA TYR A 179 12.06 -3.37 13.91
C TYR A 179 13.28 -2.48 14.25
N ALA A 180 14.29 -3.05 14.90
CA ALA A 180 15.51 -2.33 15.28
C ALA A 180 16.29 -1.76 14.08
N ASN A 181 16.20 -2.42 12.91
CA ASN A 181 17.08 -2.14 11.76
C ASN A 181 16.37 -2.25 10.40
N ARG A 182 15.03 -2.14 10.37
CA ARG A 182 14.21 -2.23 9.15
C ARG A 182 13.42 -0.97 8.87
N MET A 183 14.04 0.21 9.07
CA MET A 183 13.41 1.46 8.62
C MET A 183 13.10 1.38 7.13
N PRO A 184 11.88 1.74 6.69
CA PRO A 184 11.46 1.60 5.29
C PRO A 184 12.36 2.29 4.26
N ILE A 185 13.00 3.40 4.63
CA ILE A 185 13.96 4.10 3.75
C ILE A 185 15.17 3.21 3.38
N GLY A 186 15.44 2.18 4.15
CA GLY A 186 16.42 1.16 3.86
C GLY A 186 17.89 1.57 3.98
N SER A 187 18.74 0.74 3.39
CA SER A 187 20.18 0.92 3.36
C SER A 187 20.64 1.52 2.04
N ILE A 188 21.41 2.59 2.09
CA ILE A 188 21.98 3.22 0.90
C ILE A 188 22.88 2.26 0.10
N ASP A 189 23.57 1.36 0.78
CA ASP A 189 24.42 0.37 0.14
C ASP A 189 23.59 -0.66 -0.65
N VAL A 190 22.46 -1.10 -0.11
CA VAL A 190 21.51 -1.97 -0.82
C VAL A 190 20.90 -1.22 -2.00
N ILE A 191 20.37 -0.02 -1.77
CA ILE A 191 19.75 0.81 -2.81
C ILE A 191 20.71 1.05 -3.99
N ASN A 192 22.00 1.26 -3.73
CA ASN A 192 22.98 1.48 -4.79
C ASN A 192 23.34 0.22 -5.57
N ASN A 193 23.26 -0.97 -4.97
CA ASN A 193 23.90 -2.17 -5.50
C ASN A 193 22.96 -3.37 -5.73
N PHE A 194 21.68 -3.30 -5.30
CA PHE A 194 20.75 -4.41 -5.53
C PHE A 194 20.58 -4.68 -7.03
N LYS A 195 20.41 -5.95 -7.38
CA LYS A 195 20.18 -6.37 -8.77
C LYS A 195 18.68 -6.43 -9.07
N PRO A 196 18.26 -6.21 -10.32
CA PRO A 196 16.84 -6.30 -10.71
C PRO A 196 16.16 -7.59 -10.28
N GLU A 197 16.88 -8.71 -10.23
CA GLU A 197 16.34 -9.99 -9.79
C GLU A 197 15.95 -9.99 -8.30
N GLU A 198 16.62 -9.19 -7.45
CA GLU A 198 16.37 -9.14 -6.01
C GLU A 198 15.03 -8.44 -5.70
N ILE A 199 14.73 -7.32 -6.37
CA ILE A 199 13.43 -6.65 -6.22
C ILE A 199 12.32 -7.45 -6.88
N ARG A 200 12.57 -8.11 -8.03
CA ARG A 200 11.60 -9.01 -8.67
C ARG A 200 11.29 -10.21 -7.76
N ALA A 201 12.31 -10.79 -7.12
CA ALA A 201 12.11 -11.88 -6.16
C ALA A 201 11.30 -11.44 -4.94
N TYR A 202 11.57 -10.23 -4.40
CA TYR A 202 10.77 -9.64 -3.33
C TYR A 202 9.31 -9.45 -3.75
N TYR A 203 9.08 -8.85 -4.91
CA TYR A 203 7.76 -8.61 -5.48
C TYR A 203 6.97 -9.92 -5.63
N HIS A 204 7.49 -10.91 -6.33
CA HIS A 204 6.82 -12.19 -6.55
C HIS A 204 6.58 -13.00 -5.27
N LYS A 205 7.44 -12.84 -4.27
CA LYS A 205 7.28 -13.52 -2.97
C LYS A 205 6.15 -12.92 -2.14
N TRP A 206 5.98 -11.60 -2.18
CA TRP A 206 5.18 -10.90 -1.19
C TRP A 206 3.91 -10.24 -1.73
N TYR A 207 3.86 -9.83 -3.01
CA TYR A 207 2.65 -9.24 -3.61
C TYR A 207 1.70 -10.36 -4.06
N ARG A 208 1.01 -10.92 -3.08
CA ARG A 208 0.09 -12.06 -3.27
C ARG A 208 -1.30 -11.70 -2.78
N PRO A 209 -2.36 -12.19 -3.42
CA PRO A 209 -3.75 -11.86 -3.07
C PRO A 209 -4.10 -12.12 -1.59
N ASP A 210 -3.56 -13.20 -0.99
CA ASP A 210 -3.80 -13.55 0.42
C ASP A 210 -3.20 -12.57 1.44
N LEU A 211 -2.30 -11.67 0.97
CA LEU A 211 -1.73 -10.58 1.75
C LEU A 211 -2.30 -9.21 1.37
N GLN A 212 -3.36 -9.16 0.56
CA GLN A 212 -3.92 -7.93 0.00
C GLN A 212 -5.34 -7.67 0.47
N GLY A 213 -5.66 -6.39 0.62
CA GLY A 213 -7.02 -5.91 0.87
C GLY A 213 -7.37 -4.74 -0.03
N ILE A 214 -8.54 -4.82 -0.69
CA ILE A 214 -9.13 -3.72 -1.47
C ILE A 214 -10.15 -3.00 -0.60
N ILE A 215 -10.07 -1.68 -0.54
CA ILE A 215 -11.05 -0.85 0.16
C ILE A 215 -11.58 0.19 -0.81
N VAL A 216 -12.91 0.25 -0.99
CA VAL A 216 -13.56 1.28 -1.80
C VAL A 216 -14.68 1.92 -0.98
N VAL A 217 -14.60 3.24 -0.80
CA VAL A 217 -15.57 4.01 -0.01
C VAL A 217 -15.99 5.24 -0.79
N GLY A 218 -17.30 5.52 -0.87
CA GLY A 218 -17.77 6.72 -1.54
C GLY A 218 -19.24 6.70 -1.94
N ASP A 219 -19.62 7.70 -2.70
CA ASP A 219 -20.98 7.90 -3.19
C ASP A 219 -21.23 7.14 -4.51
N PHE A 220 -21.46 5.84 -4.39
CA PHE A 220 -21.70 4.91 -5.48
C PHE A 220 -22.58 3.74 -5.03
N ASP A 221 -23.11 2.97 -5.97
CA ASP A 221 -23.83 1.73 -5.65
C ASP A 221 -22.84 0.65 -5.20
N ALA A 222 -22.93 0.27 -3.91
CA ALA A 222 -21.98 -0.67 -3.30
C ALA A 222 -22.12 -2.10 -3.84
N GLU A 223 -23.31 -2.50 -4.34
CA GLU A 223 -23.50 -3.84 -4.92
C GLU A 223 -22.89 -3.91 -6.32
N GLU A 224 -23.05 -2.86 -7.13
CA GLU A 224 -22.40 -2.77 -8.44
C GLU A 224 -20.88 -2.74 -8.32
N MET A 225 -20.36 -1.97 -7.34
CA MET A 225 -18.94 -1.91 -7.08
C MET A 225 -18.37 -3.27 -6.62
N GLU A 226 -19.06 -3.98 -5.76
CA GLU A 226 -18.69 -5.33 -5.32
C GLU A 226 -18.60 -6.31 -6.51
N LYS A 227 -19.56 -6.28 -7.42
CA LYS A 227 -19.54 -7.11 -8.65
C LYS A 227 -18.29 -6.81 -9.49
N LYS A 228 -17.95 -5.54 -9.68
CA LYS A 228 -16.76 -5.13 -10.41
C LYS A 228 -15.46 -5.59 -9.75
N VAL A 229 -15.36 -5.49 -8.42
CA VAL A 229 -14.20 -6.00 -7.67
C VAL A 229 -14.08 -7.51 -7.85
N ILE A 230 -15.17 -8.26 -7.70
CA ILE A 230 -15.16 -9.73 -7.86
C ILE A 230 -14.79 -10.16 -9.29
N GLU A 231 -15.21 -9.40 -10.31
CA GLU A 231 -14.92 -9.72 -11.72
C GLU A 231 -13.47 -9.39 -12.10
N LEU A 232 -12.87 -8.36 -11.49
CA LEU A 232 -11.57 -7.85 -11.90
C LEU A 232 -10.41 -8.54 -11.16
N PHE A 233 -10.57 -8.91 -9.89
CA PHE A 233 -9.52 -9.43 -9.00
C PHE A 233 -9.62 -10.94 -8.79
#